data_3ff2864b4d7c8bf0d5e7c60f068c1893
#
_entry.id   3ff2864b4d7c8bf0d5e7c60f068c1893
#
_cell.length_a   1.000
_cell.length_b   1.000
_cell.length_c   1.000
_cell.angle_alpha   90.00
_cell.angle_beta   90.00
_cell.angle_gamma   90.00
#
_symmetry.space_group_name_H-M   'P 1'
#
loop_
_entity.id
_entity.type
_entity.pdbx_description
1 polymer ?
#
loop_
_entity_poly.entity_id
_entity_poly.type
_entity_poly.pdbx_seq_one_letter_code
_entity_poly.pdbx_strand_id
1 'polypeptide(L)'
;YYEGKFWSEMPDLNLDCEAVRAEFDEITSFWMDLGVDGFRMDGAKEYFSDNTTENVEVLKWFNDMVKAKDENSYIVAEVWTDRETYAKYLESGIDSVFNFDFGDGDGIIANAVKGSSESGAKGYANVCGKMDELLSQYNENYIDAPFYTNHDMARGAGYYSGEYKAAQIKTCLLY
;
A
#
# COMPACT_ATOMS: atom_id res chain seq x y z
N TYR A 1 23.48 -18.80 -7.19
CA TYR A 1 22.37 -18.66 -6.23
C TYR A 1 21.51 -17.50 -6.66
N TYR A 2 20.22 -17.59 -6.44
CA TYR A 2 19.23 -16.54 -6.66
C TYR A 2 18.32 -16.46 -5.43
N GLU A 3 17.71 -15.34 -5.21
CA GLU A 3 16.65 -15.15 -4.23
C GLU A 3 15.31 -15.54 -4.89
N GLY A 4 14.40 -16.13 -4.12
CA GLY A 4 13.07 -16.51 -4.57
C GLY A 4 12.16 -16.46 -3.34
N LYS A 5 11.81 -15.25 -2.93
CA LYS A 5 11.11 -14.97 -1.67
C LYS A 5 9.77 -15.67 -1.56
N PHE A 6 8.96 -15.60 -2.61
CA PHE A 6 7.64 -16.20 -2.62
C PHE A 6 7.67 -17.70 -2.91
N TRP A 7 8.54 -18.12 -3.83
CA TRP A 7 8.64 -19.52 -4.24
C TRP A 7 9.94 -19.77 -5.02
N SER A 8 10.55 -20.92 -4.81
CA SER A 8 11.83 -21.29 -5.42
C SER A 8 11.87 -21.25 -6.97
N GLU A 9 10.72 -21.31 -7.63
CA GLU A 9 10.62 -21.21 -9.09
C GLU A 9 10.26 -19.80 -9.58
N MET A 10 10.18 -18.82 -8.66
CA MET A 10 9.98 -17.41 -8.94
C MET A 10 11.21 -16.62 -8.46
N PRO A 11 12.29 -16.59 -9.24
CA PRO A 11 13.48 -15.84 -8.88
C PRO A 11 13.19 -14.33 -8.88
N ASP A 12 13.64 -13.64 -7.84
CA ASP A 12 13.54 -12.21 -7.74
C ASP A 12 14.57 -11.52 -8.64
N LEU A 13 14.22 -10.33 -9.13
CA LEU A 13 15.15 -9.49 -9.87
C LEU A 13 16.15 -8.85 -8.91
N ASN A 14 17.41 -8.82 -9.30
CA ASN A 14 18.42 -8.09 -8.53
C ASN A 14 18.29 -6.59 -8.78
N LEU A 15 17.65 -5.87 -7.85
CA LEU A 15 17.42 -4.44 -7.95
C LEU A 15 18.66 -3.59 -7.64
N ASP A 16 19.80 -4.20 -7.25
CA ASP A 16 21.08 -3.51 -7.20
C ASP A 16 21.80 -3.51 -8.57
N CYS A 17 21.30 -4.29 -9.52
CA CYS A 17 21.87 -4.35 -10.86
C CYS A 17 21.47 -3.13 -11.69
N GLU A 18 22.46 -2.32 -12.11
CA GLU A 18 22.21 -1.13 -12.94
C GLU A 18 21.46 -1.45 -14.25
N ALA A 19 21.72 -2.60 -14.87
CA ALA A 19 21.02 -3.00 -16.09
C ALA A 19 19.55 -3.29 -15.84
N VAL A 20 19.18 -3.86 -14.68
CA VAL A 20 17.79 -4.06 -14.26
C VAL A 20 17.12 -2.72 -14.02
N ARG A 21 17.79 -1.80 -13.35
CA ARG A 21 17.27 -0.45 -13.12
C ARG A 21 17.07 0.34 -14.41
N ALA A 22 17.98 0.21 -15.37
CA ALA A 22 17.84 0.81 -16.69
C ALA A 22 16.64 0.27 -17.47
N GLU A 23 16.38 -1.02 -17.38
CA GLU A 23 15.20 -1.65 -17.99
C GLU A 23 13.89 -1.13 -17.37
N PHE A 24 13.85 -0.95 -16.05
CA PHE A 24 12.68 -0.32 -15.40
C PHE A 24 12.45 1.11 -15.85
N ASP A 25 13.51 1.88 -16.12
CA ASP A 25 13.39 3.24 -16.67
C ASP A 25 12.76 3.21 -18.08
N GLU A 26 13.16 2.29 -18.93
CA GLU A 26 12.56 2.10 -20.25
C GLU A 26 11.11 1.62 -20.18
N ILE A 27 10.80 0.65 -19.30
CA ILE A 27 9.44 0.13 -19.09
C ILE A 27 8.50 1.23 -18.60
N THR A 28 8.91 2.00 -17.59
CA THR A 28 8.09 3.10 -17.06
C THR A 28 7.88 4.19 -18.08
N SER A 29 8.93 4.56 -18.85
CA SER A 29 8.82 5.52 -19.96
C SER A 29 7.79 5.08 -20.99
N PHE A 30 7.87 3.83 -21.42
CA PHE A 30 6.93 3.26 -22.38
C PHE A 30 5.47 3.39 -21.94
N TRP A 31 5.18 3.04 -20.70
CA TRP A 31 3.80 3.12 -20.19
C TRP A 31 3.32 4.56 -19.97
N MET A 32 4.18 5.43 -19.47
CA MET A 32 3.85 6.84 -19.29
C MET A 32 3.62 7.56 -20.63
N ASP A 33 4.39 7.23 -21.67
CA ASP A 33 4.17 7.73 -23.03
C ASP A 33 2.82 7.30 -23.61
N LEU A 34 2.26 6.18 -23.12
CA LEU A 34 0.92 5.72 -23.46
C LEU A 34 -0.19 6.35 -22.60
N GLY A 35 0.16 7.20 -21.63
CA GLY A 35 -0.77 7.93 -20.77
C GLY A 35 -1.10 7.24 -19.44
N VAL A 36 -0.20 6.40 -18.93
CA VAL A 36 -0.32 5.88 -17.56
C VAL A 36 0.14 6.96 -16.58
N ASP A 37 -0.71 7.26 -15.58
CA ASP A 37 -0.50 8.35 -14.62
C ASP A 37 0.21 7.88 -13.32
N GLY A 38 0.64 6.62 -13.25
CA GLY A 38 1.33 6.12 -12.06
C GLY A 38 1.42 4.60 -11.97
N PHE A 39 1.92 4.11 -10.84
CA PHE A 39 2.26 2.69 -10.69
C PHE A 39 1.87 2.15 -9.31
N ARG A 40 1.41 0.88 -9.29
CA ARG A 40 1.34 0.08 -8.08
C ARG A 40 2.61 -0.76 -7.97
N MET A 41 3.29 -0.63 -6.85
CA MET A 41 4.49 -1.38 -6.52
C MET A 41 4.10 -2.63 -5.72
N ASP A 42 4.04 -3.75 -6.41
CA ASP A 42 3.64 -5.05 -5.86
C ASP A 42 4.68 -5.60 -4.90
N GLY A 43 4.26 -6.16 -3.76
CA GLY A 43 5.13 -6.86 -2.82
C GLY A 43 6.36 -6.05 -2.37
N ALA A 44 6.24 -4.73 -2.22
CA ALA A 44 7.38 -3.83 -2.02
C ALA A 44 8.20 -4.12 -0.74
N LYS A 45 7.65 -4.84 0.21
CA LYS A 45 8.34 -5.31 1.41
C LYS A 45 9.36 -6.42 1.09
N GLU A 46 9.22 -7.07 -0.05
CA GLU A 46 9.98 -8.28 -0.38
C GLU A 46 11.06 -8.07 -1.45
N TYR A 47 11.32 -6.84 -1.87
CA TYR A 47 12.38 -6.53 -2.85
C TYR A 47 13.79 -6.89 -2.33
N PHE A 48 14.03 -6.65 -1.05
CA PHE A 48 15.13 -7.20 -0.27
C PHE A 48 14.53 -7.84 0.97
N SER A 49 14.56 -9.16 1.05
CA SER A 49 13.89 -9.90 2.11
C SER A 49 14.29 -9.42 3.51
N ASP A 50 13.28 -9.04 4.29
CA ASP A 50 13.41 -8.60 5.68
C ASP A 50 14.30 -7.34 5.88
N ASN A 51 14.58 -6.57 4.82
CA ASN A 51 15.38 -5.35 4.90
C ASN A 51 14.57 -4.10 4.53
N THR A 52 13.89 -3.53 5.51
CA THR A 52 13.06 -2.33 5.33
C THR A 52 13.85 -1.15 4.75
N THR A 53 15.10 -0.95 5.17
CA THR A 53 15.92 0.18 4.71
C THR A 53 16.21 0.08 3.21
N GLU A 54 16.67 -1.09 2.75
CA GLU A 54 16.93 -1.31 1.32
C GLU A 54 15.66 -1.23 0.48
N ASN A 55 14.53 -1.74 0.99
CA ASN A 55 13.24 -1.63 0.33
C ASN A 55 12.79 -0.16 0.16
N VAL A 56 12.97 0.67 1.18
CA VAL A 56 12.70 2.11 1.12
C VAL A 56 13.60 2.81 0.12
N GLU A 57 14.89 2.45 0.04
CA GLU A 57 15.83 3.00 -0.93
C GLU A 57 15.46 2.64 -2.38
N VAL A 58 14.99 1.41 -2.62
CA VAL A 58 14.47 1.01 -3.94
C VAL A 58 13.23 1.80 -4.32
N LEU A 59 12.28 1.95 -3.40
CA LEU A 59 11.09 2.76 -3.66
C LEU A 59 11.44 4.22 -3.91
N LYS A 60 12.41 4.76 -3.18
CA LYS A 60 12.90 6.12 -3.40
C LYS A 60 13.51 6.28 -4.80
N TRP A 61 14.39 5.36 -5.20
CA TRP A 61 14.93 5.35 -6.55
C TRP A 61 13.82 5.33 -7.60
N PHE A 62 12.82 4.44 -7.44
CA PHE A 62 11.71 4.31 -8.38
C PHE A 62 10.85 5.58 -8.41
N ASN A 63 10.53 6.15 -7.24
CA ASN A 63 9.80 7.39 -7.11
C ASN A 63 10.51 8.54 -7.83
N ASP A 64 11.79 8.73 -7.56
CA ASP A 64 12.60 9.80 -8.16
C ASP A 64 12.64 9.66 -9.70
N MET A 65 12.78 8.44 -10.21
CA MET A 65 12.78 8.14 -11.63
C MET A 65 11.44 8.46 -12.32
N VAL A 66 10.32 8.08 -11.72
CA VAL A 66 8.98 8.32 -12.27
C VAL A 66 8.60 9.79 -12.16
N LYS A 67 8.81 10.42 -10.99
CA LYS A 67 8.50 11.84 -10.76
C LYS A 67 9.37 12.79 -11.62
N ALA A 68 10.56 12.37 -12.02
CA ALA A 68 11.38 13.11 -12.97
C ALA A 68 10.76 13.19 -14.38
N LYS A 69 9.91 12.23 -14.75
CA LYS A 69 9.17 12.21 -16.02
C LYS A 69 7.86 12.99 -15.93
N ASP A 70 7.11 12.79 -14.85
CA ASP A 70 5.92 13.56 -14.52
C ASP A 70 5.76 13.66 -13.01
N GLU A 71 5.90 14.87 -12.47
CA GLU A 71 5.79 15.15 -11.03
C GLU A 71 4.41 14.83 -10.43
N ASN A 72 3.37 14.77 -11.28
CA ASN A 72 2.00 14.45 -10.87
C ASN A 72 1.69 12.96 -10.90
N SER A 73 2.62 12.11 -11.30
CA SER A 73 2.43 10.66 -11.27
C SER A 73 2.13 10.17 -9.86
N TYR A 74 1.23 9.17 -9.74
CA TYR A 74 0.84 8.60 -8.45
C TYR A 74 1.51 7.24 -8.23
N ILE A 75 2.18 7.07 -7.10
CA ILE A 75 2.83 5.81 -6.74
C ILE A 75 2.24 5.29 -5.44
N VAL A 76 1.71 4.07 -5.48
CA VAL A 76 1.22 3.35 -4.31
C VAL A 76 1.94 2.03 -4.14
N ALA A 77 2.44 1.74 -2.94
CA ALA A 77 3.14 0.49 -2.66
C ALA A 77 2.28 -0.47 -1.83
N GLU A 78 2.38 -1.76 -2.18
CA GLU A 78 1.89 -2.83 -1.32
C GLU A 78 2.96 -3.23 -0.32
N VAL A 79 2.72 -2.88 0.94
CA VAL A 79 3.59 -3.20 2.07
C VAL A 79 2.75 -3.89 3.13
N TRP A 80 2.52 -5.19 2.97
CA TRP A 80 1.65 -5.96 3.86
C TRP A 80 2.39 -6.37 5.13
N THR A 81 2.30 -5.52 6.13
CA THR A 81 2.95 -5.69 7.44
C THR A 81 2.23 -4.85 8.51
N ASP A 82 2.81 -4.78 9.71
CA ASP A 82 2.31 -3.92 10.78
C ASP A 82 2.45 -2.42 10.44
N ARG A 83 1.63 -1.64 11.12
CA ARG A 83 1.44 -0.19 10.91
C ARG A 83 2.73 0.61 11.02
N GLU A 84 3.50 0.34 12.06
CA GLU A 84 4.74 1.05 12.34
C GLU A 84 5.81 0.76 11.28
N THR A 85 5.74 -0.42 10.70
CA THR A 85 6.67 -0.84 9.63
C THR A 85 6.25 -0.24 8.29
N TYR A 86 4.98 -0.37 7.85
CA TYR A 86 4.60 0.16 6.54
C TYR A 86 4.68 1.69 6.48
N ALA A 87 4.45 2.39 7.59
CA ALA A 87 4.59 3.85 7.66
C ALA A 87 5.99 4.34 7.22
N LYS A 88 7.04 3.59 7.55
CA LYS A 88 8.42 3.93 7.18
C LYS A 88 8.65 3.96 5.66
N TYR A 89 7.86 3.23 4.91
CA TYR A 89 8.01 3.19 3.44
C TYR A 89 7.66 4.54 2.78
N LEU A 90 6.90 5.39 3.47
CA LEU A 90 6.62 6.76 3.04
C LEU A 90 7.86 7.67 3.05
N GLU A 91 8.94 7.31 3.77
CA GLU A 91 10.24 8.01 3.70
C GLU A 91 10.85 7.97 2.29
N SER A 92 10.44 7.01 1.47
CA SER A 92 10.85 6.93 0.06
C SER A 92 10.33 8.09 -0.81
N GLY A 93 9.35 8.84 -0.31
CA GLY A 93 8.70 9.93 -1.04
C GLY A 93 7.55 9.50 -1.95
N ILE A 94 7.19 8.18 -1.98
CA ILE A 94 6.00 7.72 -2.70
C ILE A 94 4.73 8.34 -2.11
N ASP A 95 3.68 8.43 -2.91
CA ASP A 95 2.44 9.10 -2.51
C ASP A 95 1.65 8.30 -1.48
N SER A 96 1.65 6.96 -1.59
CA SER A 96 0.83 6.09 -0.75
C SER A 96 1.46 4.75 -0.45
N VAL A 97 1.05 4.18 0.67
CA VAL A 97 1.09 2.74 0.94
C VAL A 97 -0.35 2.25 1.13
N PHE A 98 -0.67 1.04 0.68
CA PHE A 98 -1.98 0.46 0.96
C PHE A 98 -2.15 0.28 2.47
N ASN A 99 -3.21 0.86 3.01
CA ASN A 99 -3.47 0.85 4.44
C ASN A 99 -4.23 -0.43 4.83
N PHE A 100 -3.47 -1.49 5.12
CA PHE A 100 -3.99 -2.81 5.45
C PHE A 100 -4.77 -2.85 6.76
N ASP A 101 -4.58 -1.91 7.67
CA ASP A 101 -5.34 -1.83 8.92
C ASP A 101 -6.84 -1.63 8.71
N PHE A 102 -7.24 -1.05 7.57
CA PHE A 102 -8.65 -0.86 7.24
C PHE A 102 -9.29 -2.12 6.67
N GLY A 103 -8.50 -2.98 6.04
CA GLY A 103 -8.97 -4.17 5.34
C GLY A 103 -9.29 -5.37 6.25
N ASP A 104 -9.86 -6.41 5.60
CA ASP A 104 -10.17 -7.69 6.22
C ASP A 104 -11.33 -7.68 7.23
N GLY A 105 -11.66 -8.86 7.74
CA GLY A 105 -12.81 -9.12 8.63
C GLY A 105 -12.64 -8.60 10.06
N ASP A 106 -11.45 -8.23 10.45
CA ASP A 106 -11.08 -7.64 11.74
C ASP A 106 -10.42 -6.26 11.61
N GLY A 107 -10.37 -5.71 10.40
CA GLY A 107 -9.87 -4.37 10.15
C GLY A 107 -10.73 -3.26 10.72
N ILE A 108 -10.22 -2.02 10.64
CA ILE A 108 -10.88 -0.83 11.20
C ILE A 108 -12.30 -0.64 10.66
N ILE A 109 -12.51 -0.85 9.35
CA ILE A 109 -13.84 -0.73 8.72
C ILE A 109 -14.78 -1.79 9.28
N ALA A 110 -14.35 -3.05 9.34
CA ALA A 110 -15.15 -4.15 9.86
C ALA A 110 -15.57 -3.92 11.33
N ASN A 111 -14.61 -3.50 12.15
CA ASN A 111 -14.86 -3.23 13.57
C ASN A 111 -15.79 -2.03 13.79
N ALA A 112 -15.66 -0.97 13.01
CA ALA A 112 -16.58 0.17 13.05
C ALA A 112 -18.02 -0.24 12.73
N VAL A 113 -18.21 -1.13 11.75
CA VAL A 113 -19.52 -1.62 11.33
C VAL A 113 -20.12 -2.60 12.31
N LYS A 114 -19.33 -3.53 12.87
CA LYS A 114 -19.78 -4.53 13.84
C LYS A 114 -20.25 -3.93 15.17
N GLY A 115 -19.92 -2.68 15.44
CA GLY A 115 -20.52 -1.93 16.57
C GLY A 115 -20.05 -2.39 17.96
N SER A 116 -18.80 -2.80 18.14
CA SER A 116 -18.25 -3.02 19.49
C SER A 116 -18.20 -1.70 20.28
N SER A 117 -18.14 -1.75 21.61
CA SER A 117 -18.23 -0.57 22.49
C SER A 117 -17.15 0.50 22.26
N GLU A 118 -16.03 0.12 21.64
CA GLU A 118 -14.93 1.02 21.23
C GLU A 118 -14.96 1.34 19.74
N SER A 119 -15.91 0.82 19.02
CA SER A 119 -16.13 1.02 17.59
C SER A 119 -17.26 2.04 17.34
N GLY A 120 -17.72 2.15 16.14
CA GLY A 120 -18.65 3.17 15.71
C GLY A 120 -17.93 4.44 15.27
N ALA A 121 -18.68 5.48 14.94
CA ALA A 121 -18.14 6.67 14.28
C ALA A 121 -17.02 7.37 15.08
N LYS A 122 -17.14 7.44 16.41
CA LYS A 122 -16.12 8.07 17.26
C LYS A 122 -14.84 7.25 17.33
N GLY A 123 -14.96 5.93 17.48
CA GLY A 123 -13.81 5.03 17.49
C GLY A 123 -13.08 5.06 16.14
N TYR A 124 -13.83 4.99 15.05
CA TYR A 124 -13.32 5.14 13.70
C TYR A 124 -12.53 6.44 13.51
N ALA A 125 -13.14 7.59 13.86
CA ALA A 125 -12.48 8.89 13.76
C ALA A 125 -11.20 9.00 14.59
N ASN A 126 -11.19 8.43 15.81
CA ASN A 126 -9.99 8.41 16.65
C ASN A 126 -8.86 7.58 16.03
N VAL A 127 -9.18 6.45 15.41
CA VAL A 127 -8.17 5.61 14.76
C VAL A 127 -7.63 6.30 13.52
N CYS A 128 -8.48 6.92 12.70
CA CYS A 128 -8.05 7.71 11.55
C CYS A 128 -7.10 8.84 11.96
N GLY A 129 -7.43 9.58 13.05
CA GLY A 129 -6.56 10.64 13.56
C GLY A 129 -5.19 10.13 14.01
N LYS A 130 -5.13 9.02 14.71
CA LYS A 130 -3.84 8.39 15.10
C LYS A 130 -3.05 7.87 13.91
N MET A 131 -3.74 7.39 12.88
CA MET A 131 -3.12 6.97 11.64
C MET A 131 -2.49 8.15 10.93
N ASP A 132 -3.23 9.25 10.80
CA ASP A 132 -2.74 10.49 10.23
C ASP A 132 -1.53 11.05 10.99
N GLU A 133 -1.58 11.06 12.33
CA GLU A 133 -0.46 11.44 13.19
C GLU A 133 0.79 10.57 12.97
N LEU A 134 0.64 9.28 12.66
CA LEU A 134 1.75 8.38 12.40
C LEU A 134 2.31 8.56 10.98
N LEU A 135 1.46 8.51 9.97
CA LEU A 135 1.89 8.51 8.57
C LEU A 135 2.52 9.85 8.17
N SER A 136 1.96 10.97 8.65
CA SER A 136 2.49 12.30 8.40
C SER A 136 3.88 12.56 8.97
N GLN A 137 4.34 11.77 9.95
CA GLN A 137 5.72 11.84 10.46
C GLN A 137 6.77 11.42 9.42
N TYR A 138 6.39 10.54 8.49
CA TYR A 138 7.28 10.00 7.46
C TYR A 138 7.16 10.73 6.12
N ASN A 139 5.97 11.22 5.79
CA ASN A 139 5.72 12.07 4.62
C ASN A 139 4.50 12.95 4.88
N GLU A 140 4.70 14.26 5.02
CA GLU A 140 3.61 15.22 5.28
C GLU A 140 2.62 15.37 4.12
N ASN A 141 3.01 14.95 2.91
CA ASN A 141 2.20 15.01 1.69
C ASN A 141 1.63 13.65 1.30
N TYR A 142 1.70 12.64 2.18
CA TYR A 142 1.17 11.31 1.88
C TYR A 142 -0.33 11.35 1.57
N ILE A 143 -0.76 10.39 0.76
CA ILE A 143 -2.19 10.15 0.48
C ILE A 143 -2.54 8.81 1.11
N ASP A 144 -3.44 8.78 2.08
CA ASP A 144 -3.88 7.51 2.67
C ASP A 144 -4.65 6.68 1.64
N ALA A 145 -4.33 5.39 1.55
CA ALA A 145 -4.95 4.46 0.61
C ALA A 145 -5.70 3.33 1.34
N PRO A 146 -6.76 3.65 2.10
CA PRO A 146 -7.56 2.67 2.81
C PRO A 146 -8.39 1.83 1.84
N PHE A 147 -8.60 0.56 2.19
CA PHE A 147 -9.48 -0.35 1.46
C PHE A 147 -10.13 -1.33 2.43
N TYR A 148 -11.22 -1.98 2.06
CA TYR A 148 -11.89 -2.97 2.92
C TYR A 148 -11.66 -4.41 2.47
N THR A 149 -11.29 -4.65 1.23
CA THR A 149 -10.88 -5.95 0.66
C THR A 149 -10.11 -5.74 -0.64
N ASN A 150 -9.29 -6.71 -1.01
CA ASN A 150 -8.57 -6.76 -2.28
C ASN A 150 -8.65 -8.15 -2.92
N HIS A 151 -7.90 -8.39 -4.00
CA HIS A 151 -7.89 -9.65 -4.73
C HIS A 151 -7.18 -10.80 -3.99
N ASP A 152 -6.35 -10.50 -2.98
CA ASP A 152 -5.62 -11.46 -2.14
C ASP A 152 -6.36 -11.79 -0.84
N MET A 153 -7.50 -11.16 -0.60
CA MET A 153 -8.34 -11.36 0.57
C MET A 153 -9.67 -12.03 0.23
N ALA A 154 -10.36 -12.57 1.23
CA ALA A 154 -11.73 -13.06 1.07
C ALA A 154 -12.66 -11.89 0.69
N ARG A 155 -13.77 -12.21 0.02
CA ARG A 155 -14.75 -11.19 -0.40
C ARG A 155 -15.38 -10.51 0.80
N GLY A 156 -15.48 -9.19 0.79
CA GLY A 156 -16.05 -8.39 1.87
C GLY A 156 -17.47 -8.82 2.27
N ALA A 157 -18.29 -9.31 1.33
CA ALA A 157 -19.60 -9.87 1.64
C ALA A 157 -19.55 -11.12 2.56
N GLY A 158 -18.44 -11.86 2.54
CA GLY A 158 -18.23 -13.00 3.44
C GLY A 158 -17.96 -12.59 4.88
N TYR A 159 -17.22 -11.49 5.09
CA TYR A 159 -16.93 -10.95 6.43
C TYR A 159 -18.17 -10.42 7.15
N TYR A 160 -19.15 -9.99 6.37
CA TYR A 160 -20.35 -9.31 6.84
C TYR A 160 -21.60 -10.16 6.63
N SER A 161 -21.43 -11.48 6.50
CA SER A 161 -22.53 -12.42 6.20
C SER A 161 -23.67 -12.33 7.21
N GLY A 162 -24.86 -12.10 6.71
CA GLY A 162 -26.13 -12.25 7.43
C GLY A 162 -26.56 -11.05 8.28
N GLU A 163 -25.67 -10.33 8.91
CA GLU A 163 -26.02 -9.25 9.86
C GLU A 163 -25.75 -7.85 9.31
N TYR A 164 -24.83 -7.72 8.36
CA TYR A 164 -24.38 -6.44 7.83
C TYR A 164 -24.58 -6.35 6.33
N LYS A 165 -25.28 -5.31 5.91
CA LYS A 165 -25.50 -5.07 4.48
C LYS A 165 -24.25 -4.42 3.89
N ALA A 166 -23.55 -5.11 2.99
CA ALA A 166 -22.38 -4.60 2.28
C ALA A 166 -22.63 -3.21 1.65
N ALA A 167 -23.87 -2.91 1.24
CA ALA A 167 -24.28 -1.61 0.74
C ALA A 167 -24.19 -0.50 1.81
N GLN A 168 -24.44 -0.81 3.09
CA GLN A 168 -24.32 0.17 4.18
C GLN A 168 -22.85 0.55 4.43
N ILE A 169 -21.95 -0.41 4.32
CA ILE A 169 -20.50 -0.18 4.45
C ILE A 169 -20.02 0.76 3.33
N LYS A 170 -20.38 0.46 2.09
CA LYS A 170 -20.03 1.31 0.95
C LYS A 170 -20.54 2.75 1.13
N THR A 171 -21.76 2.91 1.63
CA THR A 171 -22.37 4.23 1.74
C THR A 171 -21.84 5.05 2.92
N CYS A 172 -21.46 4.39 4.02
CA CYS A 172 -21.11 5.10 5.26
C CYS A 172 -19.61 5.30 5.48
N LEU A 173 -18.75 4.46 4.88
CA LEU A 173 -17.31 4.46 5.18
C LEU A 173 -16.39 4.70 3.98
N LEU A 174 -16.88 4.48 2.76
CA LEU A 174 -16.10 4.70 1.54
C LEU A 174 -16.49 5.99 0.78
N TYR A 175 -17.49 6.67 1.27
CA TYR A 175 -17.95 7.96 0.79
C TYR A 175 -18.02 8.95 1.96
#